data_f2deb2ca898e7a8ffd5d0c67c0cbd723
#
_entry.id   f2deb2ca898e7a8ffd5d0c67c0cbd723
#
_cell.length_a   1.000
_cell.length_b   1.000
_cell.length_c   1.000
_cell.angle_alpha   90.00
_cell.angle_beta   90.00
_cell.angle_gamma   90.00
#
_symmetry.space_group_name_H-M   'P 1'
#
loop_
_entity.id
_entity.type
_entity.pdbx_description
1 polymer ?
#
loop_
_entity_poly.entity_id
_entity_poly.type
_entity_poly.pdbx_seq_one_letter_code
_entity_poly.pdbx_strand_id
1 'polypeptide(L)'
;MDLKFDEKGLIPAIVQDHYTKEVLTLAYMNAETLALTIAEGRTVFWSRSRQEIWRKGETSGNVQRVVSITADCDADALVVEVVKSGPACHTGAESCFFNEVYVSPELKQFSWQGLYDLIKGRKTSPKEGSYTTYLFEKGKEKILKKVGEECTEVIIGGRKEDKEETIYEIADLTYHVMVLMVQMGISVEDITRELEKRHVVDHKVKQERMQ
;
A
#
# COMPACT_ATOMS: atom_id res chain seq x y z
N MET A 1 19.35 -13.63 16.77
CA MET A 1 19.93 -12.28 16.44
C MET A 1 19.72 -11.43 17.66
N ASP A 2 20.77 -10.80 18.14
CA ASP A 2 20.68 -9.91 19.31
C ASP A 2 20.46 -8.47 18.82
N LEU A 3 19.33 -7.89 19.21
CA LEU A 3 19.00 -6.50 18.86
C LEU A 3 19.86 -5.53 19.66
N LYS A 4 20.29 -4.46 19.01
CA LYS A 4 21.09 -3.39 19.60
C LYS A 4 20.19 -2.20 19.93
N PHE A 5 20.03 -1.93 21.20
CA PHE A 5 19.35 -0.74 21.69
C PHE A 5 20.39 0.37 21.93
N ASP A 6 19.95 1.62 21.78
CA ASP A 6 20.78 2.77 22.06
C ASP A 6 21.13 2.89 23.56
N GLU A 7 21.93 3.91 23.95
CA GLU A 7 22.33 4.17 25.34
C GLU A 7 21.14 4.38 26.30
N LYS A 8 19.96 4.69 25.77
CA LYS A 8 18.70 4.85 26.51
C LYS A 8 17.85 3.60 26.53
N GLY A 9 18.36 2.50 25.97
CA GLY A 9 17.62 1.25 25.83
C GLY A 9 16.52 1.30 24.79
N LEU A 10 16.62 2.16 23.75
CA LEU A 10 15.63 2.33 22.72
C LEU A 10 16.14 1.86 21.35
N ILE A 11 15.22 1.34 20.54
CA ILE A 11 15.45 1.00 19.14
C ILE A 11 14.40 1.72 18.28
N PRO A 12 14.79 2.36 17.16
CA PRO A 12 13.84 2.97 16.24
C PRO A 12 13.02 1.88 15.53
N ALA A 13 11.72 2.14 15.38
CA ALA A 13 10.75 1.27 14.72
C ALA A 13 10.05 2.05 13.62
N ILE A 14 10.39 1.73 12.36
CA ILE A 14 9.74 2.25 11.17
C ILE A 14 8.48 1.43 10.95
N VAL A 15 7.31 2.04 11.12
CA VAL A 15 6.02 1.38 10.90
C VAL A 15 5.61 1.54 9.45
N GLN A 16 5.33 0.43 8.79
CA GLN A 16 4.97 0.38 7.36
C GLN A 16 3.63 -0.32 7.18
N ASP A 17 2.80 0.23 6.31
CA ASP A 17 1.54 -0.43 5.92
C ASP A 17 1.80 -1.69 5.09
N HIS A 18 1.15 -2.79 5.49
CA HIS A 18 1.32 -4.09 4.83
C HIS A 18 0.90 -4.07 3.36
N TYR A 19 -0.19 -3.40 3.02
CA TYR A 19 -0.76 -3.44 1.66
C TYR A 19 -0.15 -2.39 0.73
N THR A 20 0.00 -1.16 1.21
CA THR A 20 0.49 -0.05 0.38
C THR A 20 1.99 0.10 0.41
N LYS A 21 2.67 -0.51 1.40
CA LYS A 21 4.10 -0.34 1.70
C LYS A 21 4.47 1.12 2.04
N GLU A 22 3.50 1.95 2.33
CA GLU A 22 3.72 3.31 2.80
C GLU A 22 4.31 3.32 4.20
N VAL A 23 5.30 4.17 4.44
CA VAL A 23 5.83 4.41 5.78
C VAL A 23 4.83 5.27 6.56
N LEU A 24 4.29 4.74 7.64
CA LEU A 24 3.24 5.36 8.42
C LEU A 24 3.76 6.29 9.51
N THR A 25 4.79 5.86 10.23
CA THR A 25 5.41 6.63 11.32
C THR A 25 6.77 6.05 11.69
N LEU A 26 7.59 6.87 12.34
CA LEU A 26 8.75 6.43 13.10
C LEU A 26 8.42 6.54 14.58
N ALA A 27 8.51 5.44 15.29
CA ALA A 27 8.35 5.38 16.75
C ALA A 27 9.57 4.71 17.39
N TYR A 28 9.56 4.57 18.71
CA TYR A 28 10.65 3.92 19.45
C TYR A 28 10.10 2.80 20.31
N MET A 29 10.87 1.73 20.41
CA MET A 29 10.59 0.62 21.30
C MET A 29 11.76 0.42 22.27
N ASN A 30 11.47 -0.05 23.48
CA ASN A 30 12.44 -0.68 24.35
C ASN A 30 12.19 -2.21 24.36
N ALA A 31 13.00 -2.96 25.06
CA ALA A 31 12.86 -4.41 25.13
C ALA A 31 11.46 -4.86 25.62
N GLU A 32 10.89 -4.14 26.59
CA GLU A 32 9.57 -4.41 27.14
C GLU A 32 8.46 -4.15 26.11
N THR A 33 8.46 -2.98 25.45
CA THR A 33 7.42 -2.64 24.46
C THR A 33 7.50 -3.51 23.22
N LEU A 34 8.69 -3.96 22.84
CA LEU A 34 8.87 -4.95 21.77
C LEU A 34 8.26 -6.30 22.15
N ALA A 35 8.55 -6.78 23.37
CA ALA A 35 7.95 -8.01 23.88
C ALA A 35 6.42 -7.93 23.95
N LEU A 36 5.88 -6.79 24.41
CA LEU A 36 4.43 -6.52 24.41
C LEU A 36 3.84 -6.47 23.01
N THR A 37 4.54 -5.86 22.07
CA THR A 37 4.11 -5.82 20.65
C THR A 37 3.95 -7.21 20.07
N ILE A 38 4.91 -8.09 20.34
CA ILE A 38 4.87 -9.50 19.89
C ILE A 38 3.74 -10.27 20.59
N ALA A 39 3.61 -10.10 21.91
CA ALA A 39 2.61 -10.82 22.70
C ALA A 39 1.17 -10.39 22.39
N GLU A 40 0.94 -9.07 22.18
CA GLU A 40 -0.39 -8.51 21.90
C GLU A 40 -0.75 -8.57 20.41
N GLY A 41 0.22 -8.81 19.51
CA GLY A 41 0.02 -8.79 18.04
C GLY A 41 -0.37 -7.40 17.50
N ARG A 42 -0.10 -6.34 18.25
CA ARG A 42 -0.36 -4.94 17.90
C ARG A 42 0.76 -4.04 18.37
N THR A 43 0.94 -2.88 17.74
CA THR A 43 2.05 -1.97 18.05
C THR A 43 1.92 -1.36 19.42
N VAL A 44 2.98 -1.54 20.22
CA VAL A 44 3.20 -0.92 21.53
C VAL A 44 4.56 -0.22 21.49
N PHE A 45 4.59 1.06 21.78
CA PHE A 45 5.76 1.91 21.67
C PHE A 45 6.19 2.46 23.03
N TRP A 46 7.42 2.96 23.10
CA TRP A 46 7.91 3.80 24.16
C TRP A 46 7.78 5.27 23.78
N SER A 47 6.99 6.01 24.53
CA SER A 47 6.85 7.46 24.35
C SER A 47 8.05 8.19 24.97
N ARG A 48 8.96 8.72 24.14
CA ARG A 48 10.15 9.43 24.61
C ARG A 48 9.83 10.72 25.37
N SER A 49 8.74 11.40 25.01
CA SER A 49 8.34 12.65 25.67
C SER A 49 7.62 12.43 27.00
N ARG A 50 6.81 11.36 27.08
CA ARG A 50 6.04 11.03 28.30
C ARG A 50 6.75 10.06 29.21
N GLN A 51 7.79 9.38 28.70
CA GLN A 51 8.55 8.33 29.41
C GLN A 51 7.63 7.20 29.92
N GLU A 52 6.73 6.73 29.04
CA GLU A 52 5.76 5.68 29.35
C GLU A 52 5.46 4.81 28.14
N ILE A 53 4.88 3.64 28.39
CA ILE A 53 4.37 2.72 27.36
C ILE A 53 3.15 3.36 26.71
N TRP A 54 3.13 3.29 25.36
CA TRP A 54 2.04 3.80 24.56
C TRP A 54 1.53 2.75 23.56
N ARG A 55 0.28 2.34 23.72
CA ARG A 55 -0.40 1.44 22.78
C ARG A 55 -1.06 2.24 21.67
N LYS A 56 -0.62 2.03 20.44
CA LYS A 56 -1.19 2.73 19.28
C LYS A 56 -2.68 2.39 19.15
N GLY A 57 -3.51 3.43 19.06
CA GLY A 57 -4.96 3.28 18.92
C GLY A 57 -5.72 3.11 20.24
N GLU A 58 -5.08 3.15 21.41
CA GLU A 58 -5.73 2.99 22.71
C GLU A 58 -6.88 3.99 22.91
N THR A 59 -6.70 5.24 22.49
CA THR A 59 -7.73 6.28 22.60
C THR A 59 -8.56 6.43 21.33
N SER A 60 -7.93 6.33 20.15
CA SER A 60 -8.59 6.63 18.87
C SER A 60 -9.28 5.42 18.22
N GLY A 61 -9.01 4.21 18.69
CA GLY A 61 -9.43 2.98 18.00
C GLY A 61 -8.61 2.62 16.76
N ASN A 62 -7.72 3.51 16.28
CA ASN A 62 -6.87 3.28 15.11
C ASN A 62 -5.69 2.37 15.46
N VAL A 63 -6.00 1.10 15.68
CA VAL A 63 -5.03 0.06 16.06
C VAL A 63 -4.20 -0.36 14.84
N GLN A 64 -2.97 -0.78 15.07
CA GLN A 64 -2.08 -1.35 14.06
C GLN A 64 -1.75 -2.79 14.44
N ARG A 65 -2.31 -3.76 13.70
CA ARG A 65 -2.02 -5.20 13.89
C ARG A 65 -0.73 -5.56 13.18
N VAL A 66 0.18 -6.19 13.90
CA VAL A 66 1.51 -6.55 13.40
C VAL A 66 1.40 -7.76 12.47
N VAL A 67 2.02 -7.63 11.30
CA VAL A 67 2.22 -8.73 10.33
C VAL A 67 3.61 -9.31 10.51
N SER A 68 4.63 -8.44 10.58
CA SER A 68 6.03 -8.86 10.76
C SER A 68 6.84 -7.76 11.46
N ILE A 69 7.94 -8.18 12.08
CA ILE A 69 8.97 -7.29 12.63
C ILE A 69 10.31 -7.80 12.08
N THR A 70 11.01 -6.94 11.36
CA THR A 70 12.31 -7.27 10.74
C THR A 70 13.35 -6.27 11.22
N ALA A 71 14.49 -6.78 11.70
CA ALA A 71 15.64 -5.95 12.02
C ALA A 71 16.46 -5.68 10.75
N ASP A 72 17.16 -4.56 10.74
CA ASP A 72 18.14 -4.26 9.69
C ASP A 72 19.42 -5.09 9.82
N CYS A 73 20.41 -4.84 8.97
CA CYS A 73 21.60 -5.70 8.83
C CYS A 73 22.52 -5.71 10.05
N ASP A 74 22.53 -4.65 10.85
CA ASP A 74 23.34 -4.51 12.07
C ASP A 74 22.51 -4.51 13.36
N ALA A 75 21.19 -4.75 13.21
CA ALA A 75 20.23 -5.00 14.27
C ALA A 75 20.00 -3.81 15.21
N ASP A 76 20.10 -2.57 14.72
CA ASP A 76 19.88 -1.34 15.46
C ASP A 76 18.63 -0.55 15.04
N ALA A 77 17.88 -1.05 14.06
CA ALA A 77 16.59 -0.51 13.62
C ALA A 77 15.59 -1.63 13.27
N LEU A 78 14.29 -1.33 13.38
CA LEU A 78 13.21 -2.26 13.07
C LEU A 78 12.30 -1.69 11.98
N VAL A 79 11.89 -2.55 11.04
CA VAL A 79 10.67 -2.35 10.23
C VAL A 79 9.56 -3.16 10.87
N VAL A 80 8.46 -2.51 11.23
CA VAL A 80 7.25 -3.12 11.77
C VAL A 80 6.15 -3.01 10.74
N GLU A 81 5.88 -4.10 10.05
CA GLU A 81 4.83 -4.16 9.05
C GLU A 81 3.47 -4.41 9.71
N VAL A 82 2.46 -3.59 9.36
CA VAL A 82 1.17 -3.60 10.05
C VAL A 82 -0.02 -3.50 9.11
N VAL A 83 -1.14 -4.08 9.53
CA VAL A 83 -2.47 -3.76 9.00
C VAL A 83 -3.11 -2.74 9.93
N LYS A 84 -3.35 -1.52 9.41
CA LYS A 84 -3.96 -0.43 10.19
C LYS A 84 -5.49 -0.48 10.14
N SER A 85 -6.15 -0.10 11.24
CA SER A 85 -7.62 0.00 11.34
C SER A 85 -8.16 1.41 11.06
N GLY A 86 -7.29 2.35 10.67
CA GLY A 86 -7.63 3.74 10.38
C GLY A 86 -6.37 4.60 10.23
N PRO A 87 -6.51 5.93 10.15
CA PRO A 87 -5.39 6.84 9.98
C PRO A 87 -4.27 6.64 11.01
N ALA A 88 -3.03 6.62 10.52
CA ALA A 88 -1.89 6.41 11.43
C ALA A 88 -1.55 7.68 12.22
N CYS A 89 -1.77 8.87 11.64
CA CYS A 89 -1.47 10.14 12.29
C CYS A 89 -2.61 10.61 13.21
N HIS A 90 -2.27 11.29 14.30
CA HIS A 90 -3.23 11.92 15.20
C HIS A 90 -3.99 13.09 14.56
N THR A 91 -3.49 13.64 13.46
CA THR A 91 -4.16 14.68 12.65
C THR A 91 -5.27 14.14 11.75
N GLY A 92 -5.42 12.81 11.67
CA GLY A 92 -6.32 12.15 10.74
C GLY A 92 -5.70 11.82 9.38
N ALA A 93 -4.42 12.13 9.16
CA ALA A 93 -3.70 11.74 7.94
C ALA A 93 -3.35 10.24 7.97
N GLU A 94 -3.30 9.62 6.78
CA GLU A 94 -2.99 8.20 6.61
C GLU A 94 -1.58 7.86 7.08
N SER A 95 -0.62 8.77 6.89
CA SER A 95 0.77 8.70 7.32
C SER A 95 1.15 9.94 8.12
N CYS A 96 2.21 9.86 8.93
CA CYS A 96 2.81 11.03 9.59
C CYS A 96 3.76 11.80 8.64
N PHE A 97 4.13 11.22 7.49
CA PHE A 97 5.08 11.79 6.54
C PHE A 97 4.37 12.46 5.37
N PHE A 98 3.70 13.59 5.63
CA PHE A 98 2.97 14.36 4.64
C PHE A 98 3.53 15.78 4.37
N ASN A 99 4.62 16.16 5.04
CA ASN A 99 5.30 17.44 4.81
C ASN A 99 6.54 17.21 3.94
N GLU A 100 6.43 17.51 2.66
CA GLU A 100 7.54 17.38 1.73
C GLU A 100 8.65 18.39 2.07
N VAL A 101 9.87 17.91 2.28
CA VAL A 101 11.07 18.74 2.50
C VAL A 101 11.81 18.99 1.19
N TYR A 102 11.82 17.98 0.31
CA TYR A 102 12.45 18.06 -1.00
C TYR A 102 11.77 17.10 -1.97
N VAL A 103 11.53 17.56 -3.18
CA VAL A 103 11.10 16.75 -4.33
C VAL A 103 12.02 17.03 -5.49
N SER A 104 12.59 15.98 -6.09
CA SER A 104 13.44 16.12 -7.25
C SER A 104 12.63 16.65 -8.44
N PRO A 105 13.10 17.69 -9.14
CA PRO A 105 12.45 18.16 -10.36
C PRO A 105 12.59 17.19 -11.54
N GLU A 106 13.60 16.32 -11.51
CA GLU A 106 13.94 15.39 -12.59
C GLU A 106 13.33 14.00 -12.38
N LEU A 107 13.23 13.53 -11.12
CA LEU A 107 12.74 12.21 -10.78
C LEU A 107 11.30 12.30 -10.29
N LYS A 108 10.38 11.84 -11.11
CA LYS A 108 8.96 11.75 -10.73
C LYS A 108 8.76 10.58 -9.76
N GLN A 109 8.14 10.87 -8.64
CA GLN A 109 7.66 9.82 -7.74
C GLN A 109 6.52 9.06 -8.41
N PHE A 110 6.60 7.75 -8.40
CA PHE A 110 5.54 6.86 -8.87
C PHE A 110 5.23 5.82 -7.80
N SER A 111 3.95 5.62 -7.52
CA SER A 111 3.45 4.46 -6.78
C SER A 111 2.10 4.04 -7.35
N TRP A 112 1.75 2.77 -7.21
CA TRP A 112 0.45 2.24 -7.60
C TRP A 112 -0.70 2.94 -6.87
N GLN A 113 -0.53 3.18 -5.57
CA GLN A 113 -1.50 3.93 -4.76
C GLN A 113 -1.63 5.38 -5.23
N GLY A 114 -0.52 6.06 -5.52
CA GLY A 114 -0.53 7.43 -6.04
C GLY A 114 -1.25 7.54 -7.39
N LEU A 115 -1.07 6.57 -8.29
CA LEU A 115 -1.81 6.52 -9.54
C LEU A 115 -3.32 6.31 -9.29
N TYR A 116 -3.68 5.38 -8.41
CA TYR A 116 -5.07 5.14 -8.03
C TYR A 116 -5.72 6.40 -7.45
N ASP A 117 -5.05 7.10 -6.55
CA ASP A 117 -5.56 8.31 -5.90
C ASP A 117 -5.71 9.47 -6.90
N LEU A 118 -4.78 9.60 -7.86
CA LEU A 118 -4.89 10.56 -8.94
C LEU A 118 -6.11 10.26 -9.82
N ILE A 119 -6.34 9.01 -10.19
CA ILE A 119 -7.52 8.58 -10.97
C ILE A 119 -8.80 8.86 -10.17
N LYS A 120 -8.83 8.52 -8.89
CA LYS A 120 -9.95 8.77 -7.98
C LYS A 120 -10.24 10.27 -7.85
N GLY A 121 -9.20 11.09 -7.76
CA GLY A 121 -9.30 12.54 -7.75
C GLY A 121 -9.95 13.10 -9.03
N ARG A 122 -9.70 12.49 -10.21
CA ARG A 122 -10.35 12.90 -11.47
C ARG A 122 -11.84 12.58 -11.52
N LYS A 123 -12.31 11.57 -10.78
CA LYS A 123 -13.73 11.26 -10.65
C LYS A 123 -14.46 12.25 -9.75
N THR A 124 -13.83 12.67 -8.64
CA THR A 124 -14.43 13.59 -7.66
C THR A 124 -14.28 15.07 -8.06
N SER A 125 -13.19 15.40 -8.75
CA SER A 125 -12.85 16.73 -9.23
C SER A 125 -12.46 16.66 -10.70
N PRO A 126 -13.43 16.63 -11.63
CA PRO A 126 -13.21 16.57 -13.06
C PRO A 126 -12.29 17.69 -13.54
N LYS A 127 -11.40 17.37 -14.48
CA LYS A 127 -10.50 18.35 -15.10
C LYS A 127 -10.74 18.37 -16.60
N GLU A 128 -10.98 19.55 -17.14
CA GLU A 128 -11.14 19.75 -18.58
C GLU A 128 -9.92 19.25 -19.35
N GLY A 129 -10.15 18.58 -20.49
CA GLY A 129 -9.09 18.00 -21.31
C GLY A 129 -8.45 16.73 -20.75
N SER A 130 -8.88 16.25 -19.58
CA SER A 130 -8.36 15.01 -18.98
C SER A 130 -9.02 13.78 -19.61
N TYR A 131 -8.21 12.87 -20.13
CA TYR A 131 -8.67 11.57 -20.63
C TYR A 131 -9.37 10.73 -19.54
N THR A 132 -8.86 10.77 -18.29
CA THR A 132 -9.49 10.08 -17.17
C THR A 132 -10.88 10.62 -16.88
N THR A 133 -11.05 11.96 -16.90
CA THR A 133 -12.35 12.62 -16.76
C THR A 133 -13.30 12.16 -17.87
N TYR A 134 -12.85 12.17 -19.13
CA TYR A 134 -13.63 11.69 -20.27
C TYR A 134 -14.10 10.24 -20.08
N LEU A 135 -13.26 9.34 -19.58
CA LEU A 135 -13.65 7.95 -19.32
C LEU A 135 -14.79 7.85 -18.31
N PHE A 136 -14.71 8.61 -17.21
CA PHE A 136 -15.77 8.64 -16.19
C PHE A 136 -17.08 9.24 -16.73
N GLU A 137 -17.00 10.30 -17.54
CA GLU A 137 -18.17 10.91 -18.18
C GLU A 137 -18.85 9.97 -19.17
N LYS A 138 -18.08 9.18 -19.95
CA LYS A 138 -18.62 8.17 -20.86
C LYS A 138 -19.13 6.92 -20.15
N GLY A 139 -18.77 6.75 -18.89
CA GLY A 139 -19.29 5.74 -18.00
C GLY A 139 -18.71 4.34 -18.18
N LYS A 140 -19.27 3.41 -17.43
CA LYS A 140 -18.75 2.06 -17.24
C LYS A 140 -18.55 1.28 -18.54
N GLU A 141 -19.47 1.37 -19.48
CA GLU A 141 -19.40 0.64 -20.76
C GLU A 141 -18.17 1.04 -21.58
N LYS A 142 -17.84 2.36 -21.60
CA LYS A 142 -16.63 2.83 -22.28
C LYS A 142 -15.36 2.34 -21.61
N ILE A 143 -15.35 2.31 -20.26
CA ILE A 143 -14.21 1.82 -19.47
C ILE A 143 -14.00 0.32 -19.74
N LEU A 144 -15.07 -0.48 -19.70
CA LEU A 144 -14.99 -1.93 -19.99
C LEU A 144 -14.53 -2.21 -21.40
N LYS A 145 -15.00 -1.41 -22.38
CA LYS A 145 -14.54 -1.51 -23.77
C LYS A 145 -13.03 -1.31 -23.85
N LYS A 146 -12.48 -0.27 -23.17
CA LYS A 146 -11.04 -0.01 -23.15
C LYS A 146 -10.26 -1.15 -22.48
N VAL A 147 -10.71 -1.68 -21.37
CA VAL A 147 -10.07 -2.86 -20.75
C VAL A 147 -9.99 -4.04 -21.73
N GLY A 148 -11.05 -4.29 -22.50
CA GLY A 148 -11.06 -5.36 -23.51
C GLY A 148 -10.11 -5.10 -24.70
N GLU A 149 -10.05 -3.84 -25.16
CA GLU A 149 -9.13 -3.41 -26.23
C GLU A 149 -7.67 -3.63 -25.80
N GLU A 150 -7.25 -3.07 -24.66
CA GLU A 150 -5.87 -3.17 -24.16
C GLU A 150 -5.48 -4.63 -23.81
N CYS A 151 -6.42 -5.41 -23.29
CA CYS A 151 -6.19 -6.85 -23.06
C CYS A 151 -5.84 -7.58 -24.37
N THR A 152 -6.51 -7.23 -25.47
CA THR A 152 -6.25 -7.81 -26.78
C THR A 152 -4.88 -7.38 -27.31
N GLU A 153 -4.50 -6.12 -27.13
CA GLU A 153 -3.21 -5.57 -27.56
C GLU A 153 -2.04 -6.19 -26.78
N VAL A 154 -2.19 -6.44 -25.48
CA VAL A 154 -1.23 -7.24 -24.67
C VAL A 154 -1.03 -8.64 -25.28
N ILE A 155 -2.10 -9.33 -25.70
CA ILE A 155 -2.01 -10.65 -26.31
C ILE A 155 -1.26 -10.59 -27.64
N ILE A 156 -1.53 -9.57 -28.47
CA ILE A 156 -0.88 -9.36 -29.76
C ILE A 156 0.61 -9.07 -29.59
N GLY A 157 0.98 -8.13 -28.70
CA GLY A 157 2.37 -7.78 -28.41
C GLY A 157 3.15 -8.99 -27.86
N GLY A 158 2.57 -9.69 -26.88
CA GLY A 158 3.18 -10.89 -26.32
C GLY A 158 3.38 -12.02 -27.31
N ARG A 159 2.43 -12.20 -28.26
CA ARG A 159 2.56 -13.21 -29.32
C ARG A 159 3.67 -12.87 -30.32
N LYS A 160 3.93 -11.60 -30.56
CA LYS A 160 5.01 -11.12 -31.44
C LYS A 160 6.37 -11.16 -30.77
N GLU A 161 6.42 -11.46 -29.47
CA GLU A 161 7.63 -11.37 -28.62
C GLU A 161 8.25 -9.96 -28.61
N ASP A 162 7.45 -8.93 -28.91
CA ASP A 162 7.84 -7.53 -28.85
C ASP A 162 7.74 -7.06 -27.39
N LYS A 163 8.89 -6.96 -26.74
CA LYS A 163 8.97 -6.61 -25.32
C LYS A 163 8.52 -5.17 -25.06
N GLU A 164 8.89 -4.23 -25.93
CA GLU A 164 8.58 -2.80 -25.72
C GLU A 164 7.09 -2.55 -25.91
N GLU A 165 6.52 -3.07 -27.00
CA GLU A 165 5.08 -3.02 -27.24
C GLU A 165 4.30 -3.71 -26.11
N THR A 166 4.73 -4.89 -25.69
CA THR A 166 4.07 -5.62 -24.59
C THR A 166 4.09 -4.84 -23.28
N ILE A 167 5.19 -4.16 -22.94
CA ILE A 167 5.27 -3.29 -21.74
C ILE A 167 4.30 -2.12 -21.86
N TYR A 168 4.22 -1.50 -23.03
CA TYR A 168 3.32 -0.38 -23.30
C TYR A 168 1.85 -0.80 -23.09
N GLU A 169 1.43 -1.89 -23.71
CA GLU A 169 0.06 -2.39 -23.62
C GLU A 169 -0.31 -2.90 -22.21
N ILE A 170 0.64 -3.52 -21.50
CA ILE A 170 0.43 -3.88 -20.08
C ILE A 170 0.22 -2.64 -19.22
N ALA A 171 0.94 -1.56 -19.49
CA ALA A 171 0.77 -0.30 -18.75
C ALA A 171 -0.61 0.31 -19.02
N ASP A 172 -1.07 0.32 -20.28
CA ASP A 172 -2.39 0.83 -20.67
C ASP A 172 -3.51 -0.03 -20.09
N LEU A 173 -3.39 -1.36 -20.17
CA LEU A 173 -4.34 -2.28 -19.52
C LEU A 173 -4.43 -2.02 -18.01
N THR A 174 -3.27 -1.88 -17.35
CA THR A 174 -3.23 -1.63 -15.90
C THR A 174 -3.91 -0.31 -15.54
N TYR A 175 -3.65 0.74 -16.31
CA TYR A 175 -4.31 2.04 -16.15
C TYR A 175 -5.83 1.93 -16.28
N HIS A 176 -6.34 1.29 -17.34
CA HIS A 176 -7.78 1.16 -17.57
C HIS A 176 -8.45 0.25 -16.53
N VAL A 177 -7.75 -0.79 -16.05
CA VAL A 177 -8.21 -1.61 -14.92
C VAL A 177 -8.33 -0.76 -13.64
N MET A 178 -7.37 0.14 -13.36
CA MET A 178 -7.48 1.05 -12.21
C MET A 178 -8.64 2.03 -12.35
N VAL A 179 -8.92 2.54 -13.56
CA VAL A 179 -10.10 3.38 -13.81
C VAL A 179 -11.39 2.58 -13.52
N LEU A 180 -11.46 1.32 -13.94
CA LEU A 180 -12.58 0.43 -13.63
C LEU A 180 -12.71 0.19 -12.13
N MET A 181 -11.60 -0.05 -11.42
CA MET A 181 -11.59 -0.21 -9.96
C MET A 181 -12.20 1.01 -9.27
N VAL A 182 -11.75 2.21 -9.62
CA VAL A 182 -12.32 3.46 -9.07
C VAL A 182 -13.80 3.59 -9.43
N GLN A 183 -14.20 3.21 -10.64
CA GLN A 183 -15.61 3.26 -11.05
C GLN A 183 -16.49 2.34 -10.21
N MET A 184 -15.97 1.19 -9.82
CA MET A 184 -16.67 0.16 -9.03
C MET A 184 -16.46 0.30 -7.51
N GLY A 185 -15.63 1.23 -7.04
CA GLY A 185 -15.30 1.38 -5.62
C GLY A 185 -14.38 0.29 -5.07
N ILE A 186 -13.59 -0.35 -5.94
CA ILE A 186 -12.60 -1.37 -5.58
C ILE A 186 -11.28 -0.69 -5.29
N SER A 187 -10.69 -0.94 -4.12
CA SER A 187 -9.39 -0.39 -3.73
C SER A 187 -8.20 -1.26 -4.19
N VAL A 188 -7.00 -0.70 -4.15
CA VAL A 188 -5.76 -1.48 -4.36
C VAL A 188 -5.62 -2.54 -3.28
N GLU A 189 -6.02 -2.22 -2.04
CA GLU A 189 -6.03 -3.16 -0.92
C GLU A 189 -6.94 -4.37 -1.16
N ASP A 190 -8.12 -4.17 -1.75
CA ASP A 190 -9.05 -5.28 -2.05
C ASP A 190 -8.40 -6.31 -3.01
N ILE A 191 -7.68 -5.80 -4.03
CA ILE A 191 -6.96 -6.67 -4.98
C ILE A 191 -5.81 -7.39 -4.30
N THR A 192 -5.03 -6.68 -3.48
CA THR A 192 -3.90 -7.27 -2.74
C THR A 192 -4.38 -8.38 -1.81
N ARG A 193 -5.43 -8.13 -1.04
CA ARG A 193 -6.04 -9.13 -0.15
C ARG A 193 -6.53 -10.37 -0.88
N GLU A 194 -7.12 -10.18 -2.05
CA GLU A 194 -7.59 -11.33 -2.85
C GLU A 194 -6.43 -12.13 -3.43
N LEU A 195 -5.33 -11.46 -3.85
CA LEU A 195 -4.12 -12.12 -4.30
C LEU A 195 -3.43 -12.89 -3.16
N GLU A 196 -3.36 -12.32 -1.95
CA GLU A 196 -2.85 -13.00 -0.77
C GLU A 196 -3.60 -14.30 -0.47
N LYS A 197 -4.94 -14.26 -0.50
CA LYS A 197 -5.76 -15.48 -0.30
C LYS A 197 -5.43 -16.57 -1.31
N ARG A 198 -5.08 -16.19 -2.54
CA ARG A 198 -4.74 -17.13 -3.62
C ARG A 198 -3.30 -17.61 -3.56
N HIS A 199 -2.39 -16.83 -2.97
CA HIS A 199 -0.97 -17.17 -2.87
C HIS A 199 -0.72 -18.41 -1.98
N VAL A 200 -1.59 -18.65 -1.00
CA VAL A 200 -1.51 -19.79 -0.08
C VAL A 200 -2.07 -21.09 -0.69
N VAL A 201 -2.65 -21.05 -1.89
CA VAL A 201 -3.32 -22.19 -2.51
C VAL A 201 -2.44 -22.80 -3.58
N ASP A 202 -1.73 -23.90 -3.25
CA ASP A 202 -0.91 -24.69 -4.17
C ASP A 202 -1.72 -25.38 -5.30
N HIS A 203 -3.05 -25.36 -5.22
CA HIS A 203 -3.94 -25.94 -6.22
C HIS A 203 -4.91 -24.92 -6.79
N LYS A 204 -5.00 -24.84 -8.13
CA LYS A 204 -5.99 -24.03 -8.85
C LYS A 204 -7.40 -24.60 -8.68
N VAL A 205 -8.05 -24.37 -7.54
CA VAL A 205 -9.39 -24.82 -7.22
C VAL A 205 -10.45 -24.42 -8.28
N LYS A 206 -10.15 -23.45 -9.12
CA LYS A 206 -11.08 -22.98 -10.17
C LYS A 206 -11.12 -23.85 -11.43
N GLN A 207 -10.07 -24.65 -11.70
CA GLN A 207 -10.05 -25.54 -12.86
C GLN A 207 -10.85 -26.84 -12.65
N GLU A 208 -10.99 -27.28 -11.40
CA GLU A 208 -11.76 -28.50 -11.07
C GLU A 208 -13.30 -28.29 -11.11
N ARG A 209 -13.77 -27.01 -11.08
CA ARG A 209 -15.21 -26.67 -11.17
C ARG A 209 -15.72 -26.37 -12.58
N MET A 210 -14.86 -26.44 -13.60
CA MET A 210 -15.19 -26.15 -14.99
C MET A 210 -15.11 -27.40 -15.89
N GLN A 211 -15.02 -28.61 -15.28
CA GLN A 211 -15.20 -29.91 -15.97
C GLN A 211 -16.57 -30.49 -15.71
#